data_cfdb063ee74a321a171f171d81090535
#
_entry.id   cfdb063ee74a321a171f171d81090535
#
_cell.length_a   1.000
_cell.length_b   1.000
_cell.length_c   1.000
_cell.angle_alpha   90.00
_cell.angle_beta   90.00
_cell.angle_gamma   90.00
#
_symmetry.space_group_name_H-M   'P 1'
#
loop_
_entity.id
_entity.type
_entity.pdbx_description
1 polymer ?
#
loop_
_entity_poly.entity_id
_entity_poly.type
_entity_poly.pdbx_seq_one_letter_code
_entity_poly.pdbx_strand_id
1 'polypeptide(L)'
;MSRLAQDMKKLAHRAGGSHKTVHDREQMAQRFARHLLAQNVQVTSTSQLKARHIAGYIHERLAQGISPRTLQNEMAMVRSILAEAGRTQLSQSELISNKLLGISGASRDGTHRAIPDALYQQVLERVRQTDAGLAVSLQLARVMGLRSQEAVQCCQSLKTWDKQLEKGAERLSVIFGTKGGRPRMTQV
;
A
#
# COMPACT_ATOMS: atom_id res chain seq x y z
N MET A 1 -16.32 16.50 8.89
CA MET A 1 -16.16 15.60 7.71
C MET A 1 -17.35 15.83 6.79
N SER A 2 -17.11 16.05 5.47
CA SER A 2 -18.20 16.29 4.52
C SER A 2 -19.07 15.04 4.33
N ARG A 3 -20.33 15.22 3.89
CA ARG A 3 -21.23 14.09 3.60
C ARG A 3 -20.64 13.15 2.55
N LEU A 4 -20.03 13.69 1.48
CA LEU A 4 -19.36 12.88 0.47
C LEU A 4 -18.23 12.04 1.09
N ALA A 5 -17.39 12.62 1.97
CA ALA A 5 -16.31 11.86 2.61
C ALA A 5 -16.84 10.71 3.48
N GLN A 6 -17.98 10.93 4.16
CA GLN A 6 -18.64 9.87 4.96
C GLN A 6 -19.20 8.76 4.06
N ASP A 7 -19.85 9.14 2.95
CA ASP A 7 -20.39 8.20 1.96
C ASP A 7 -19.26 7.34 1.35
N MET A 8 -18.21 7.97 0.85
CA MET A 8 -17.04 7.27 0.30
C MET A 8 -16.32 6.40 1.33
N LYS A 9 -16.25 6.82 2.60
CA LYS A 9 -15.67 6.03 3.67
C LYS A 9 -16.45 4.73 3.92
N LYS A 10 -17.78 4.79 4.00
CA LYS A 10 -18.64 3.60 4.12
C LYS A 10 -18.41 2.62 2.97
N LEU A 11 -18.32 3.13 1.74
CA LEU A 11 -18.05 2.32 0.55
C LEU A 11 -16.63 1.74 0.57
N ALA A 12 -15.63 2.49 1.05
CA ALA A 12 -14.27 1.99 1.22
C ALA A 12 -14.17 0.78 2.16
N HIS A 13 -14.95 0.79 3.24
CA HIS A 13 -15.06 -0.35 4.15
C HIS A 13 -15.75 -1.54 3.47
N ARG A 14 -16.88 -1.33 2.81
CA ARG A 14 -17.65 -2.38 2.13
C ARG A 14 -16.86 -3.05 1.01
N ALA A 15 -16.03 -2.29 0.29
CA ALA A 15 -15.13 -2.83 -0.73
C ALA A 15 -14.04 -3.78 -0.16
N GLY A 16 -13.91 -3.88 1.15
CA GLY A 16 -13.05 -4.86 1.82
C GLY A 16 -11.54 -4.65 1.60
N GLY A 17 -10.77 -5.67 1.97
CA GLY A 17 -9.31 -5.66 1.88
C GLY A 17 -8.62 -5.68 3.25
N SER A 18 -7.28 -5.55 3.26
CA SER A 18 -6.53 -5.45 4.52
C SER A 18 -6.85 -4.14 5.25
N HIS A 19 -6.63 -4.10 6.56
CA HIS A 19 -6.80 -2.87 7.37
C HIS A 19 -6.06 -1.67 6.75
N LYS A 20 -4.83 -1.89 6.28
CA LYS A 20 -4.06 -0.84 5.60
C LYS A 20 -4.74 -0.39 4.30
N THR A 21 -5.24 -1.31 3.49
CA THR A 21 -5.91 -0.99 2.22
C THR A 21 -7.18 -0.16 2.45
N VAL A 22 -7.97 -0.53 3.44
CA VAL A 22 -9.18 0.21 3.82
C VAL A 22 -8.80 1.61 4.32
N HIS A 23 -7.83 1.70 5.23
CA HIS A 23 -7.35 2.97 5.76
C HIS A 23 -6.82 3.91 4.65
N ASP A 24 -5.97 3.41 3.76
CA ASP A 24 -5.42 4.20 2.64
C ASP A 24 -6.56 4.73 1.72
N ARG A 25 -7.58 3.91 1.49
CA ARG A 25 -8.78 4.27 0.71
C ARG A 25 -9.62 5.34 1.40
N GLU A 26 -9.77 5.27 2.72
CA GLU A 26 -10.44 6.31 3.51
C GLU A 26 -9.69 7.65 3.46
N GLN A 27 -8.36 7.61 3.60
CA GLN A 27 -7.53 8.82 3.52
C GLN A 27 -7.64 9.47 2.13
N MET A 28 -7.64 8.66 1.07
CA MET A 28 -7.87 9.14 -0.30
C MET A 28 -9.27 9.78 -0.43
N ALA A 29 -10.32 9.12 0.09
CA ALA A 29 -11.68 9.64 0.05
C ALA A 29 -11.82 11.01 0.74
N GLN A 30 -11.13 11.20 1.88
CA GLN A 30 -11.11 12.49 2.58
C GLN A 30 -10.40 13.58 1.76
N ARG A 31 -9.26 13.26 1.13
CA ARG A 31 -8.52 14.20 0.26
C ARG A 31 -9.37 14.60 -0.94
N PHE A 32 -9.99 13.62 -1.60
CA PHE A 32 -10.87 13.86 -2.75
C PHE A 32 -12.05 14.76 -2.39
N ALA A 33 -12.75 14.46 -1.30
CA ALA A 33 -13.87 15.28 -0.85
C ALA A 33 -13.45 16.71 -0.47
N ARG A 34 -12.29 16.91 0.15
CA ARG A 34 -11.73 18.24 0.44
C ARG A 34 -11.40 19.00 -0.84
N HIS A 35 -10.84 18.34 -1.84
CA HIS A 35 -10.57 18.95 -3.15
C HIS A 35 -11.85 19.49 -3.78
N LEU A 36 -12.93 18.69 -3.83
CA LEU A 36 -14.20 19.15 -4.40
C LEU A 36 -14.78 20.33 -3.64
N LEU A 37 -14.70 20.34 -2.31
CA LEU A 37 -15.14 21.49 -1.50
C LEU A 37 -14.31 22.75 -1.79
N ALA A 38 -13.00 22.61 -1.92
CA ALA A 38 -12.08 23.71 -2.25
C ALA A 38 -12.40 24.32 -3.63
N GLN A 39 -12.88 23.49 -4.56
CA GLN A 39 -13.34 23.91 -5.89
C GLN A 39 -14.83 24.39 -5.89
N ASN A 40 -15.41 24.57 -4.71
CA ASN A 40 -16.82 24.95 -4.54
C ASN A 40 -17.82 23.98 -5.22
N VAL A 41 -17.43 22.71 -5.36
CA VAL A 41 -18.26 21.66 -5.94
C VAL A 41 -19.07 20.96 -4.84
N GLN A 42 -20.36 21.22 -4.81
CA GLN A 42 -21.27 20.68 -3.79
C GLN A 42 -21.81 19.30 -4.19
N VAL A 43 -21.00 18.27 -3.97
CA VAL A 43 -21.36 16.86 -4.13
C VAL A 43 -21.44 16.21 -2.75
N THR A 44 -22.56 15.58 -2.44
CA THR A 44 -22.81 14.98 -1.13
C THR A 44 -22.76 13.44 -1.14
N SER A 45 -22.83 12.83 -2.32
CA SER A 45 -22.86 11.37 -2.50
C SER A 45 -22.05 10.95 -3.73
N THR A 46 -21.52 9.74 -3.72
CA THR A 46 -20.85 9.11 -4.87
C THR A 46 -21.75 8.98 -6.10
N SER A 47 -23.07 8.92 -5.92
CA SER A 47 -24.04 8.90 -7.03
C SER A 47 -23.97 10.16 -7.92
N GLN A 48 -23.59 11.30 -7.35
CA GLN A 48 -23.48 12.59 -8.04
C GLN A 48 -22.11 12.81 -8.71
N LEU A 49 -21.14 11.93 -8.47
CA LEU A 49 -19.81 12.06 -9.05
C LEU A 49 -19.87 11.91 -10.58
N LYS A 50 -19.08 12.73 -11.27
CA LYS A 50 -18.89 12.72 -12.73
C LYS A 50 -17.41 12.55 -13.05
N ALA A 51 -17.10 12.08 -14.25
CA ALA A 51 -15.72 11.91 -14.71
C ALA A 51 -14.88 13.19 -14.53
N ARG A 52 -15.44 14.36 -14.83
CA ARG A 52 -14.75 15.66 -14.65
C ARG A 52 -14.29 15.95 -13.23
N HIS A 53 -15.02 15.50 -12.20
CA HIS A 53 -14.64 15.70 -10.81
C HIS A 53 -13.41 14.88 -10.45
N ILE A 54 -13.34 13.65 -10.98
CA ILE A 54 -12.21 12.74 -10.79
C ILE A 54 -10.99 13.23 -11.58
N ALA A 55 -11.20 13.61 -12.83
CA ALA A 55 -10.12 14.15 -13.67
C ALA A 55 -9.53 15.44 -13.07
N GLY A 56 -10.36 16.38 -12.62
CA GLY A 56 -9.90 17.59 -11.96
C GLY A 56 -9.04 17.31 -10.72
N TYR A 57 -9.46 16.37 -9.87
CA TYR A 57 -8.68 15.94 -8.71
C TYR A 57 -7.32 15.39 -9.12
N ILE A 58 -7.26 14.51 -10.09
CA ILE A 58 -5.99 13.88 -10.52
C ILE A 58 -5.06 14.91 -11.18
N HIS A 59 -5.59 15.79 -12.03
CA HIS A 59 -4.79 16.82 -12.69
C HIS A 59 -4.21 17.81 -11.68
N GLU A 60 -4.97 18.24 -10.67
CA GLU A 60 -4.45 19.11 -9.61
C GLU A 60 -3.35 18.39 -8.81
N ARG A 61 -3.54 17.13 -8.46
CA ARG A 61 -2.55 16.34 -7.76
C ARG A 61 -1.27 16.15 -8.59
N LEU A 62 -1.42 15.96 -9.91
CA LEU A 62 -0.30 15.86 -10.83
C LEU A 62 0.46 17.20 -10.89
N ALA A 63 -0.25 18.33 -10.97
CA ALA A 63 0.32 19.68 -10.93
C ALA A 63 1.06 19.97 -9.61
N GLN A 64 0.63 19.38 -8.49
CA GLN A 64 1.31 19.43 -7.19
C GLN A 64 2.58 18.55 -7.12
N GLY A 65 2.99 17.90 -8.22
CA GLY A 65 4.18 17.06 -8.29
C GLY A 65 4.01 15.66 -7.71
N ILE A 66 2.77 15.21 -7.47
CA ILE A 66 2.53 13.84 -7.00
C ILE A 66 2.85 12.85 -8.12
N SER A 67 3.66 11.83 -7.81
CA SER A 67 4.12 10.88 -8.80
C SER A 67 2.96 10.15 -9.50
N PRO A 68 3.07 9.89 -10.83
CA PRO A 68 2.06 9.14 -11.57
C PRO A 68 1.74 7.79 -10.93
N ARG A 69 2.72 7.12 -10.33
CA ARG A 69 2.50 5.83 -9.63
C ARG A 69 1.58 5.97 -8.41
N THR A 70 1.75 7.03 -7.63
CA THR A 70 0.86 7.32 -6.49
C THR A 70 -0.56 7.59 -6.99
N LEU A 71 -0.69 8.37 -8.07
CA LEU A 71 -2.00 8.68 -8.65
C LEU A 71 -2.68 7.46 -9.28
N GLN A 72 -1.94 6.52 -9.88
CA GLN A 72 -2.48 5.23 -10.30
C GLN A 72 -3.09 4.45 -9.12
N ASN A 73 -2.42 4.45 -7.96
CA ASN A 73 -2.96 3.82 -6.75
C ASN A 73 -4.22 4.56 -6.25
N GLU A 74 -4.22 5.90 -6.24
CA GLU A 74 -5.40 6.69 -5.89
C GLU A 74 -6.57 6.40 -6.86
N MET A 75 -6.31 6.31 -8.16
CA MET A 75 -7.34 5.93 -9.15
C MET A 75 -7.88 4.52 -8.95
N ALA A 76 -7.03 3.56 -8.58
CA ALA A 76 -7.51 2.21 -8.24
C ALA A 76 -8.46 2.26 -7.03
N MET A 77 -8.17 3.10 -6.02
CA MET A 77 -9.04 3.30 -4.86
C MET A 77 -10.36 3.98 -5.25
N VAL A 78 -10.33 5.01 -6.10
CA VAL A 78 -11.54 5.68 -6.62
C VAL A 78 -12.41 4.69 -7.36
N ARG A 79 -11.84 3.92 -8.30
CA ARG A 79 -12.59 2.91 -9.07
C ARG A 79 -13.22 1.85 -8.17
N SER A 80 -12.50 1.40 -7.13
CA SER A 80 -13.04 0.45 -6.16
C SER A 80 -14.25 1.01 -5.40
N ILE A 81 -14.21 2.27 -4.96
CA ILE A 81 -15.33 2.94 -4.29
C ILE A 81 -16.52 3.11 -5.24
N LEU A 82 -16.25 3.50 -6.50
CA LEU A 82 -17.32 3.66 -7.51
C LEU A 82 -17.99 2.32 -7.85
N ALA A 83 -17.21 1.26 -7.98
CA ALA A 83 -17.74 -0.09 -8.23
C ALA A 83 -18.65 -0.53 -7.08
N GLU A 84 -18.22 -0.35 -5.82
CA GLU A 84 -19.01 -0.64 -4.63
C GLU A 84 -20.28 0.21 -4.50
N ALA A 85 -20.24 1.43 -5.04
CA ALA A 85 -21.43 2.31 -5.15
C ALA A 85 -22.37 1.92 -6.29
N GLY A 86 -22.13 0.84 -7.02
CA GLY A 86 -22.90 0.45 -8.21
C GLY A 86 -22.65 1.35 -9.45
N ARG A 87 -21.60 2.22 -9.40
CA ARG A 87 -21.25 3.13 -10.49
C ARG A 87 -20.23 2.50 -11.46
N THR A 88 -20.52 1.27 -11.90
CA THR A 88 -19.61 0.46 -12.72
C THR A 88 -19.23 1.13 -14.03
N GLN A 89 -20.21 1.74 -14.73
CA GLN A 89 -19.96 2.48 -15.96
C GLN A 89 -18.95 3.63 -15.77
N LEU A 90 -19.09 4.39 -14.67
CA LEU A 90 -18.14 5.47 -14.38
C LEU A 90 -16.76 4.90 -13.97
N SER A 91 -16.73 3.83 -13.17
CA SER A 91 -15.47 3.22 -12.73
C SER A 91 -14.63 2.66 -13.87
N GLN A 92 -15.28 2.24 -14.96
CA GLN A 92 -14.66 1.68 -16.17
C GLN A 92 -14.58 2.68 -17.32
N SER A 93 -15.02 3.92 -17.13
CA SER A 93 -15.05 4.93 -18.18
C SER A 93 -13.65 5.28 -18.69
N GLU A 94 -13.51 5.32 -20.03
CA GLU A 94 -12.30 5.80 -20.69
C GLU A 94 -11.92 7.23 -20.27
N LEU A 95 -12.90 8.07 -19.92
CA LEU A 95 -12.68 9.45 -19.47
C LEU A 95 -11.88 9.56 -18.17
N ILE A 96 -11.76 8.47 -17.42
CA ILE A 96 -10.95 8.37 -16.21
C ILE A 96 -9.90 7.25 -16.33
N SER A 97 -9.54 6.86 -17.57
CA SER A 97 -8.44 5.93 -17.80
C SER A 97 -7.11 6.57 -17.41
N ASN A 98 -6.14 5.74 -17.00
CA ASN A 98 -4.81 6.24 -16.66
C ASN A 98 -4.13 6.94 -17.84
N LYS A 99 -4.42 6.49 -19.07
CA LYS A 99 -3.90 7.09 -20.31
C LYS A 99 -4.44 8.51 -20.49
N LEU A 100 -5.76 8.68 -20.41
CA LEU A 100 -6.39 9.98 -20.62
C LEU A 100 -6.05 10.98 -19.49
N LEU A 101 -5.83 10.48 -18.27
CA LEU A 101 -5.42 11.29 -17.12
C LEU A 101 -3.92 11.61 -17.11
N GLY A 102 -3.14 11.16 -18.10
CA GLY A 102 -1.69 11.44 -18.17
C GLY A 102 -0.85 10.74 -17.10
N ILE A 103 -1.35 9.68 -16.49
CA ILE A 103 -0.68 8.96 -15.40
C ILE A 103 -0.30 7.52 -15.76
N SER A 104 -0.33 7.14 -17.05
CA SER A 104 0.09 5.80 -17.51
C SER A 104 1.62 5.66 -17.57
N GLY A 105 2.12 4.42 -17.70
CA GLY A 105 3.53 4.12 -17.94
C GLY A 105 4.46 4.25 -16.73
N ALA A 106 3.94 4.50 -15.51
CA ALA A 106 4.77 4.56 -14.32
C ALA A 106 5.29 3.17 -13.94
N SER A 107 6.61 2.96 -14.08
CA SER A 107 7.32 1.75 -13.65
C SER A 107 7.96 1.94 -12.27
N ARG A 108 8.29 0.83 -11.61
CA ARG A 108 9.16 0.76 -10.44
C ARG A 108 10.56 0.26 -10.77
N ASP A 109 10.81 -0.05 -12.02
CA ASP A 109 12.08 -0.61 -12.46
C ASP A 109 13.22 0.38 -12.15
N GLY A 110 14.26 -0.12 -11.50
CA GLY A 110 15.42 0.68 -11.11
C GLY A 110 15.22 1.64 -9.92
N THR A 111 14.03 1.70 -9.31
CA THR A 111 13.77 2.60 -8.16
C THR A 111 14.30 2.06 -6.83
N HIS A 112 14.53 0.76 -6.74
CA HIS A 112 15.07 0.11 -5.55
C HIS A 112 16.39 -0.58 -5.89
N ARG A 113 17.46 -0.16 -5.22
CA ARG A 113 18.77 -0.82 -5.26
C ARG A 113 18.98 -1.57 -3.96
N ALA A 114 19.70 -2.70 -4.03
CA ALA A 114 20.14 -3.38 -2.84
C ALA A 114 21.02 -2.44 -2.00
N ILE A 115 20.88 -2.50 -0.69
CA ILE A 115 21.72 -1.72 0.23
C ILE A 115 23.15 -2.27 0.11
N PRO A 116 24.19 -1.41 -0.12
CA PRO A 116 25.58 -1.85 -0.14
C PRO A 116 25.97 -2.52 1.17
N ASP A 117 26.78 -3.57 1.08
CA ASP A 117 27.19 -4.35 2.25
C ASP A 117 27.87 -3.50 3.32
N ALA A 118 28.73 -2.57 2.94
CA ALA A 118 29.40 -1.67 3.87
C ALA A 118 28.41 -0.84 4.69
N LEU A 119 27.38 -0.28 4.03
CA LEU A 119 26.32 0.49 4.72
C LEU A 119 25.49 -0.42 5.63
N TYR A 120 25.15 -1.62 5.18
CA TYR A 120 24.44 -2.59 5.99
C TYR A 120 25.22 -2.93 7.28
N GLN A 121 26.51 -3.24 7.17
CA GLN A 121 27.35 -3.56 8.32
C GLN A 121 27.48 -2.38 9.29
N GLN A 122 27.67 -1.17 8.77
CA GLN A 122 27.72 0.04 9.59
C GLN A 122 26.43 0.25 10.40
N VAL A 123 25.28 0.10 9.74
CA VAL A 123 23.97 0.23 10.41
C VAL A 123 23.76 -0.88 11.43
N LEU A 124 24.10 -2.13 11.08
CA LEU A 124 23.94 -3.28 11.95
C LEU A 124 24.74 -3.11 13.23
N GLU A 125 26.03 -2.68 13.14
CA GLU A 125 26.89 -2.49 14.30
C GLU A 125 26.33 -1.39 15.22
N ARG A 126 25.87 -0.28 14.65
CA ARG A 126 25.25 0.80 15.43
C ARG A 126 23.98 0.33 16.14
N VAL A 127 23.14 -0.45 15.46
CA VAL A 127 21.89 -0.97 16.02
C VAL A 127 22.14 -2.00 17.10
N ARG A 128 23.18 -2.85 16.99
CA ARG A 128 23.56 -3.80 18.04
C ARG A 128 23.81 -3.15 19.40
N GLN A 129 24.35 -1.93 19.40
CA GLN A 129 24.63 -1.18 20.62
C GLN A 129 23.38 -0.57 21.26
N THR A 130 22.31 -0.37 20.49
CA THR A 130 21.11 0.36 20.94
C THR A 130 19.89 -0.54 21.07
N ASP A 131 19.72 -1.53 20.18
CA ASP A 131 18.55 -2.42 20.11
C ASP A 131 18.94 -3.79 19.52
N ALA A 132 19.20 -4.74 20.38
CA ALA A 132 19.58 -6.10 19.98
C ALA A 132 18.46 -6.81 19.19
N GLY A 133 17.19 -6.55 19.51
CA GLY A 133 16.03 -7.12 18.80
C GLY A 133 15.93 -6.63 17.35
N LEU A 134 16.15 -5.33 17.14
CA LEU A 134 16.21 -4.76 15.80
C LEU A 134 17.42 -5.30 15.03
N ALA A 135 18.59 -5.47 15.66
CA ALA A 135 19.77 -6.04 15.03
C ALA A 135 19.50 -7.46 14.50
N VAL A 136 18.88 -8.33 15.31
CA VAL A 136 18.48 -9.68 14.90
C VAL A 136 17.46 -9.62 13.76
N SER A 137 16.48 -8.74 13.85
CA SER A 137 15.47 -8.57 12.78
C SER A 137 16.11 -8.15 11.45
N LEU A 138 17.10 -7.25 11.47
CA LEU A 138 17.85 -6.83 10.28
C LEU A 138 18.67 -8.00 9.69
N GLN A 139 19.30 -8.81 10.54
CA GLN A 139 20.06 -9.99 10.11
C GLN A 139 19.14 -11.03 9.46
N LEU A 140 18.02 -11.37 10.10
CA LEU A 140 17.04 -12.31 9.55
C LEU A 140 16.42 -11.78 8.24
N ALA A 141 16.12 -10.48 8.17
CA ALA A 141 15.64 -9.87 6.93
C ALA A 141 16.65 -10.02 5.79
N ARG A 142 17.95 -9.84 6.07
CA ARG A 142 19.02 -9.94 5.08
C ARG A 142 19.26 -11.38 4.62
N VAL A 143 19.44 -12.30 5.58
CA VAL A 143 19.81 -13.69 5.30
C VAL A 143 18.65 -14.46 4.66
N MET A 144 17.44 -14.30 5.18
CA MET A 144 16.27 -15.08 4.78
C MET A 144 15.36 -14.33 3.78
N GLY A 145 15.73 -13.15 3.31
CA GLY A 145 14.90 -12.35 2.42
C GLY A 145 13.53 -11.99 2.99
N LEU A 146 13.45 -11.73 4.30
CA LEU A 146 12.19 -11.38 4.96
C LEU A 146 11.80 -9.92 4.69
N ARG A 147 10.51 -9.68 4.52
CA ARG A 147 9.99 -8.31 4.55
C ARG A 147 10.07 -7.74 5.97
N SER A 148 10.10 -6.43 6.11
CA SER A 148 10.25 -5.77 7.43
C SER A 148 9.25 -6.27 8.48
N GLN A 149 7.97 -6.42 8.13
CA GLN A 149 6.96 -6.97 9.06
C GLN A 149 7.19 -8.46 9.37
N GLU A 150 7.62 -9.24 8.39
CA GLU A 150 7.95 -10.65 8.58
C GLU A 150 9.16 -10.79 9.52
N ALA A 151 10.20 -9.97 9.34
CA ALA A 151 11.38 -9.99 10.18
C ALA A 151 11.10 -9.62 11.64
N VAL A 152 10.22 -8.62 11.87
CA VAL A 152 9.84 -8.25 13.25
C VAL A 152 8.93 -9.30 13.89
N GLN A 153 8.01 -9.89 13.14
CA GLN A 153 7.05 -10.86 13.69
C GLN A 153 7.55 -12.30 13.70
N CYS A 154 8.68 -12.62 13.07
CA CYS A 154 9.24 -13.97 13.05
C CYS A 154 9.66 -14.48 14.44
N CYS A 155 9.82 -13.61 15.43
CA CYS A 155 10.06 -14.00 16.81
C CYS A 155 9.07 -15.07 17.32
N GLN A 156 7.84 -15.05 16.82
CA GLN A 156 6.80 -16.03 17.10
C GLN A 156 7.07 -17.42 16.46
N SER A 157 7.93 -17.48 15.47
CA SER A 157 8.29 -18.72 14.73
C SER A 157 9.66 -19.28 15.13
N LEU A 158 10.50 -18.55 15.85
CA LEU A 158 11.90 -18.93 16.08
C LEU A 158 12.06 -20.33 16.66
N LYS A 159 11.29 -20.69 17.70
CA LYS A 159 11.34 -22.03 18.29
C LYS A 159 10.94 -23.14 17.31
N THR A 160 10.03 -22.85 16.41
CA THR A 160 9.58 -23.81 15.38
C THR A 160 10.63 -23.95 14.30
N TRP A 161 11.22 -22.84 13.88
CA TRP A 161 12.27 -22.81 12.90
C TRP A 161 13.54 -23.51 13.39
N ASP A 162 13.94 -23.27 14.62
CA ASP A 162 15.07 -23.95 15.27
C ASP A 162 14.92 -25.48 15.18
N LYS A 163 13.80 -26.02 15.64
CA LYS A 163 13.50 -27.46 15.54
C LYS A 163 13.46 -28.00 14.10
N GLN A 164 13.07 -27.17 13.13
CA GLN A 164 13.07 -27.57 11.72
C GLN A 164 14.51 -27.60 11.16
N LEU A 165 15.33 -26.65 11.53
CA LEU A 165 16.75 -26.60 11.15
C LEU A 165 17.54 -27.77 11.74
N GLU A 166 17.32 -28.11 13.02
CA GLU A 166 17.91 -29.30 13.66
C GLU A 166 17.57 -30.59 12.90
N LYS A 167 16.44 -30.64 12.21
CA LYS A 167 16.00 -31.76 11.35
C LYS A 167 16.49 -31.64 9.90
N GLY A 168 17.35 -30.70 9.59
CA GLY A 168 17.90 -30.49 8.25
C GLY A 168 16.97 -29.81 7.26
N ALA A 169 16.01 -29.02 7.71
CA ALA A 169 15.13 -28.30 6.81
C ALA A 169 15.90 -27.21 6.04
N GLU A 170 15.82 -27.23 4.72
CA GLU A 170 16.40 -26.23 3.83
C GLU A 170 15.47 -25.03 3.59
N ARG A 171 14.22 -25.14 4.01
CA ARG A 171 13.19 -24.11 3.84
C ARG A 171 12.36 -23.98 5.10
N LEU A 172 12.02 -22.74 5.44
CA LEU A 172 11.20 -22.41 6.59
C LEU A 172 9.92 -21.70 6.16
N SER A 173 8.83 -22.00 6.87
CA SER A 173 7.55 -21.33 6.63
C SER A 173 7.47 -20.00 7.35
N VAL A 174 7.27 -18.92 6.60
CA VAL A 174 7.00 -17.59 7.13
C VAL A 174 5.49 -17.41 7.21
N ILE A 175 4.97 -17.37 8.44
CA ILE A 175 3.52 -17.33 8.71
C ILE A 175 3.11 -15.93 9.17
N PHE A 176 3.91 -15.31 10.05
CA PHE A 176 3.58 -14.02 10.66
C PHE A 176 4.11 -12.84 9.84
N GLY A 177 3.40 -11.73 9.84
CA GLY A 177 3.77 -10.52 9.11
C GLY A 177 3.64 -10.58 7.59
N THR A 178 3.12 -11.69 7.05
CA THR A 178 2.99 -11.91 5.62
C THR A 178 1.93 -11.01 4.99
N LYS A 179 2.16 -10.59 3.76
CA LYS A 179 1.23 -9.75 3.01
C LYS A 179 -0.09 -10.48 2.76
N GLY A 180 -1.17 -9.98 3.34
CA GLY A 180 -2.51 -10.57 3.23
C GLY A 180 -2.68 -11.87 4.01
N GLY A 181 -1.83 -12.16 5.02
CA GLY A 181 -1.92 -13.34 5.87
C GLY A 181 -1.58 -14.66 5.16
N ARG A 182 -1.00 -14.62 3.94
CA ARG A 182 -0.65 -15.83 3.17
C ARG A 182 0.75 -16.31 3.54
N PRO A 183 0.88 -17.51 4.12
CA PRO A 183 2.20 -18.11 4.40
C PRO A 183 3.04 -18.22 3.11
N ARG A 184 4.36 -18.13 3.27
CA ARG A 184 5.31 -18.38 2.19
C ARG A 184 6.52 -19.15 2.71
N MET A 185 7.20 -19.82 1.82
CA MET A 185 8.48 -20.45 2.16
C MET A 185 9.64 -19.48 1.91
N THR A 186 10.67 -19.59 2.72
CA THR A 186 11.96 -18.94 2.51
C THR A 186 13.07 -19.98 2.58
N GLN A 187 14.15 -19.78 1.86
CA GLN A 187 15.37 -20.59 1.96
C GLN A 187 16.19 -20.14 3.18
N VAL A 188 17.00 -21.06 3.68
CA VAL A 188 17.96 -20.82 4.77
C VAL A 188 19.35 -20.80 4.19
#